data_f595d9c82042a3b81318a19a21041353
#
_entry.id   f595d9c82042a3b81318a19a21041353
#
_cell.length_a   1.000
_cell.length_b   1.000
_cell.length_c   1.000
_cell.angle_alpha   90.00
_cell.angle_beta   90.00
_cell.angle_gamma   90.00
#
_symmetry.space_group_name_H-M   'P 1'
#
loop_
_entity.id
_entity.type
_entity.pdbx_description
1 polymer ?
#
loop_
_entity_poly.entity_id
_entity_poly.type
_entity_poly.pdbx_seq_one_letter_code
_entity_poly.pdbx_strand_id
1 'polypeptide(L)'
;MAAVFPVNNSSDRPKPAVLSSDRRIVGATIAVLAKLLSGFTVRWMNCAPDTCQRVYFANHTSHLDAVGLWSALPRELRVLTRPVAAKDYWGKTAWRRYLASSFNAMLIDRHDIKVHQSPVDMMLREIGDIYSLIVFPEGGRNSDGEMGEFKSGLYYLAKKRPDLELIPVYMDNLNRVLPRGEVLPVPLLSCITMGSPIYLEKGESKADFLKRARETVRKLKDS
;
A
#
# COMPACT_ATOMS: atom_id res chain seq x y z
N MET A 1 10.36 9.20 -29.09
CA MET A 1 10.43 7.76 -29.35
C MET A 1 9.97 7.06 -28.08
N ALA A 2 8.72 6.60 -28.01
CA ALA A 2 8.18 5.89 -26.87
C ALA A 2 8.75 4.46 -26.87
N ALA A 3 9.40 4.08 -25.78
CA ALA A 3 9.88 2.71 -25.60
C ALA A 3 8.66 1.78 -25.44
N VAL A 4 8.42 0.96 -26.45
CA VAL A 4 7.43 -0.12 -26.39
C VAL A 4 8.03 -1.24 -25.56
N PHE A 5 7.60 -1.37 -24.32
CA PHE A 5 7.94 -2.53 -23.49
C PHE A 5 7.16 -3.76 -24.00
N PRO A 6 7.80 -4.94 -24.10
CA PRO A 6 7.12 -6.15 -24.57
C PRO A 6 5.99 -6.53 -23.59
N VAL A 7 4.79 -6.69 -24.15
CA VAL A 7 3.64 -7.27 -23.43
C VAL A 7 3.98 -8.73 -23.14
N ASN A 8 4.34 -8.99 -21.90
CA ASN A 8 4.65 -10.35 -21.44
C ASN A 8 3.36 -11.17 -21.40
N ASN A 9 3.37 -12.30 -22.09
CA ASN A 9 2.23 -13.19 -22.29
C ASN A 9 1.67 -13.64 -20.92
N SER A 10 0.38 -13.47 -20.68
CA SER A 10 -0.30 -13.67 -19.40
C SER A 10 -0.33 -15.12 -18.89
N SER A 11 0.10 -16.08 -19.69
CA SER A 11 0.06 -17.52 -19.36
C SER A 11 1.19 -18.03 -18.47
N ASP A 12 2.29 -17.27 -18.32
CA ASP A 12 3.52 -17.74 -17.67
C ASP A 12 3.83 -17.04 -16.32
N ARG A 13 2.88 -16.29 -15.78
CA ARG A 13 3.07 -15.61 -14.48
C ARG A 13 2.99 -16.63 -13.35
N PRO A 14 3.96 -16.63 -12.40
CA PRO A 14 3.89 -17.47 -11.22
C PRO A 14 2.58 -17.18 -10.45
N LYS A 15 1.93 -18.24 -9.97
CA LYS A 15 0.65 -18.10 -9.27
C LYS A 15 0.86 -17.64 -7.82
N PRO A 16 0.00 -16.76 -7.30
CA PRO A 16 0.08 -16.32 -5.91
C PRO A 16 -0.10 -17.51 -4.95
N ALA A 17 0.55 -17.44 -3.78
CA ALA A 17 0.36 -18.44 -2.74
C ALA A 17 -1.11 -18.53 -2.34
N VAL A 18 -1.65 -19.74 -2.31
CA VAL A 18 -3.06 -19.99 -1.95
C VAL A 18 -3.19 -19.86 -0.43
N LEU A 19 -3.86 -18.81 0.04
CA LEU A 19 -4.27 -18.71 1.43
C LEU A 19 -5.27 -19.82 1.77
N SER A 20 -5.20 -20.34 2.99
CA SER A 20 -6.20 -21.28 3.52
C SER A 20 -7.62 -20.70 3.45
N SER A 21 -8.63 -21.56 3.36
CA SER A 21 -10.02 -21.15 3.16
C SER A 21 -10.52 -20.23 4.29
N ASP A 22 -10.13 -20.51 5.54
CA ASP A 22 -10.45 -19.68 6.72
C ASP A 22 -9.91 -18.27 6.59
N ARG A 23 -8.64 -18.10 6.20
CA ARG A 23 -8.03 -16.78 5.99
C ARG A 23 -8.67 -16.01 4.84
N ARG A 24 -9.06 -16.71 3.78
CA ARG A 24 -9.79 -16.09 2.65
C ARG A 24 -11.15 -15.57 3.08
N ILE A 25 -11.89 -16.33 3.90
CA ILE A 25 -13.18 -15.92 4.45
C ILE A 25 -12.99 -14.70 5.38
N VAL A 26 -12.05 -14.79 6.32
CA VAL A 26 -11.75 -13.67 7.24
C VAL A 26 -11.32 -12.42 6.48
N GLY A 27 -10.44 -12.54 5.49
CA GLY A 27 -10.03 -11.40 4.65
C GLY A 27 -11.19 -10.79 3.87
N ALA A 28 -12.10 -11.62 3.33
CA ALA A 28 -13.30 -11.13 2.66
C ALA A 28 -14.25 -10.41 3.65
N THR A 29 -14.44 -10.96 4.84
CA THR A 29 -15.24 -10.33 5.91
C THR A 29 -14.66 -9.00 6.33
N ILE A 30 -13.34 -8.92 6.55
CA ILE A 30 -12.62 -7.67 6.84
C ILE A 30 -12.89 -6.62 5.75
N ALA A 31 -12.78 -7.02 4.47
CA ALA A 31 -13.01 -6.11 3.37
C ALA A 31 -14.45 -5.59 3.30
N VAL A 32 -15.44 -6.44 3.58
CA VAL A 32 -16.85 -6.04 3.63
C VAL A 32 -17.09 -5.10 4.82
N LEU A 33 -16.62 -5.45 6.00
CA LEU A 33 -16.77 -4.61 7.19
C LEU A 33 -16.08 -3.26 7.03
N ALA A 34 -14.86 -3.23 6.48
CA ALA A 34 -14.16 -1.98 6.21
C ALA A 34 -14.95 -1.08 5.27
N LYS A 35 -15.56 -1.63 4.22
CA LYS A 35 -16.43 -0.88 3.28
C LYS A 35 -17.70 -0.35 3.96
N LEU A 36 -18.35 -1.18 4.77
CA LEU A 36 -19.59 -0.78 5.45
C LEU A 36 -19.35 0.28 6.52
N LEU A 37 -18.26 0.15 7.29
CA LEU A 37 -17.96 1.07 8.39
C LEU A 37 -17.42 2.41 7.92
N SER A 38 -16.61 2.42 6.85
CA SER A 38 -15.99 3.67 6.35
C SER A 38 -16.71 4.29 5.16
N GLY A 39 -17.71 3.61 4.57
CA GLY A 39 -18.50 4.13 3.45
C GLY A 39 -17.64 4.72 2.32
N PHE A 40 -16.40 4.23 2.16
CA PHE A 40 -15.45 4.87 1.25
C PHE A 40 -15.82 4.70 -0.22
N THR A 41 -15.65 5.78 -0.95
CA THR A 41 -15.65 5.80 -2.42
C THR A 41 -14.22 5.62 -2.94
N VAL A 42 -14.08 4.95 -4.06
CA VAL A 42 -12.78 4.76 -4.74
C VAL A 42 -12.80 5.49 -6.07
N ARG A 43 -11.83 6.36 -6.27
CA ARG A 43 -11.65 7.14 -7.50
C ARG A 43 -10.34 6.77 -8.14
N TRP A 44 -10.37 6.44 -9.43
CA TRP A 44 -9.20 6.19 -10.25
C TRP A 44 -9.01 7.37 -11.21
N MET A 45 -7.92 8.12 -11.01
CA MET A 45 -7.62 9.34 -11.76
C MET A 45 -6.50 9.07 -12.76
N ASN A 46 -6.88 9.05 -14.06
CA ASN A 46 -5.95 8.74 -15.15
C ASN A 46 -5.17 7.43 -14.98
N CYS A 47 -5.75 6.47 -14.28
CA CYS A 47 -5.29 5.10 -14.16
C CYS A 47 -6.51 4.18 -14.03
N ALA A 48 -6.30 2.90 -14.24
CA ALA A 48 -7.33 1.88 -14.10
C ALA A 48 -6.83 0.71 -13.24
N PRO A 49 -7.73 -0.06 -12.61
CA PRO A 49 -7.36 -1.33 -12.00
C PRO A 49 -6.66 -2.22 -13.03
N ASP A 50 -5.48 -2.72 -12.69
CA ASP A 50 -4.70 -3.62 -13.54
C ASP A 50 -3.95 -4.64 -12.67
N THR A 51 -3.74 -5.83 -13.21
CA THR A 51 -2.99 -6.92 -12.57
C THR A 51 -1.46 -6.79 -12.72
N CYS A 52 -0.97 -5.76 -13.41
CA CYS A 52 0.46 -5.46 -13.43
C CYS A 52 0.97 -5.19 -12.01
N GLN A 53 2.24 -5.48 -11.78
CA GLN A 53 2.85 -5.33 -10.48
C GLN A 53 3.02 -3.83 -10.14
N ARG A 54 2.48 -3.42 -8.98
CA ARG A 54 2.41 -2.02 -8.55
C ARG A 54 2.88 -1.81 -7.12
N VAL A 55 3.31 -0.60 -6.83
CA VAL A 55 3.51 -0.12 -5.47
C VAL A 55 2.52 1.03 -5.22
N TYR A 56 1.46 0.76 -4.48
CA TYR A 56 0.53 1.78 -4.01
C TYR A 56 1.16 2.49 -2.82
N PHE A 57 1.45 3.77 -2.94
CA PHE A 57 2.03 4.55 -1.86
C PHE A 57 1.08 5.66 -1.43
N ALA A 58 0.81 5.74 -0.12
CA ALA A 58 -0.28 6.54 0.43
C ALA A 58 0.15 7.37 1.64
N ASN A 59 -0.62 8.42 1.97
CA ASN A 59 -0.56 9.10 3.26
C ASN A 59 -1.02 8.17 4.40
N HIS A 60 -0.52 8.39 5.62
CA HIS A 60 -0.77 7.52 6.76
C HIS A 60 -1.28 8.26 7.98
N THR A 61 -2.56 8.18 8.24
CA THR A 61 -3.24 8.89 9.32
C THR A 61 -3.93 7.96 10.34
N SER A 62 -4.32 6.74 9.91
CA SER A 62 -5.09 5.80 10.73
C SER A 62 -4.52 4.38 10.72
N HIS A 63 -4.79 3.61 11.76
CA HIS A 63 -4.54 2.16 11.78
C HIS A 63 -5.33 1.40 10.70
N LEU A 64 -6.44 1.96 10.25
CA LEU A 64 -7.30 1.36 9.24
C LEU A 64 -6.82 1.59 7.82
N ASP A 65 -5.83 2.48 7.60
CA ASP A 65 -5.41 2.88 6.26
C ASP A 65 -4.98 1.70 5.39
N ALA A 66 -4.16 0.80 5.95
CA ALA A 66 -3.69 -0.39 5.22
C ALA A 66 -4.84 -1.32 4.84
N VAL A 67 -5.76 -1.56 5.77
CA VAL A 67 -6.95 -2.40 5.55
C VAL A 67 -7.94 -1.71 4.63
N GLY A 68 -8.15 -0.40 4.81
CA GLY A 68 -9.03 0.41 3.98
C GLY A 68 -8.58 0.41 2.51
N LEU A 69 -7.31 0.76 2.27
CA LEU A 69 -6.77 0.76 0.91
C LEU A 69 -6.78 -0.65 0.28
N TRP A 70 -6.38 -1.67 1.02
CA TRP A 70 -6.44 -3.05 0.53
C TRP A 70 -7.88 -3.48 0.21
N SER A 71 -8.86 -3.11 1.06
CA SER A 71 -10.28 -3.42 0.85
C SER A 71 -10.88 -2.65 -0.32
N ALA A 72 -10.33 -1.49 -0.66
CA ALA A 72 -10.75 -0.65 -1.78
C ALA A 72 -10.42 -1.30 -3.14
N LEU A 73 -9.36 -2.09 -3.20
CA LEU A 73 -8.96 -2.76 -4.42
C LEU A 73 -10.01 -3.81 -4.86
N PRO A 74 -10.23 -4.02 -6.18
CA PRO A 74 -10.96 -5.16 -6.71
C PRO A 74 -10.42 -6.48 -6.16
N ARG A 75 -11.29 -7.50 -6.08
CA ARG A 75 -10.94 -8.79 -5.48
C ARG A 75 -9.70 -9.42 -6.13
N GLU A 76 -9.59 -9.32 -7.44
CA GLU A 76 -8.51 -9.87 -8.25
C GLU A 76 -7.16 -9.22 -7.89
N LEU A 77 -7.17 -7.91 -7.63
CA LEU A 77 -5.99 -7.16 -7.22
C LEU A 77 -5.65 -7.38 -5.75
N ARG A 78 -6.64 -7.54 -4.87
CA ARG A 78 -6.42 -7.78 -3.44
C ARG A 78 -5.59 -9.03 -3.18
N VAL A 79 -5.84 -10.11 -3.90
CA VAL A 79 -5.07 -11.36 -3.72
C VAL A 79 -3.62 -11.23 -4.19
N LEU A 80 -3.36 -10.28 -5.08
CA LEU A 80 -2.04 -9.96 -5.60
C LEU A 80 -1.36 -8.79 -4.86
N THR A 81 -1.99 -8.23 -3.82
CA THR A 81 -1.46 -7.03 -3.14
C THR A 81 -1.20 -7.30 -1.68
N ARG A 82 -0.01 -6.95 -1.22
CA ARG A 82 0.48 -7.14 0.14
C ARG A 82 0.70 -5.79 0.84
N PRO A 83 -0.10 -5.42 1.84
CA PRO A 83 0.21 -4.27 2.68
C PRO A 83 1.47 -4.51 3.50
N VAL A 84 2.36 -3.51 3.54
CA VAL A 84 3.52 -3.50 4.42
C VAL A 84 3.10 -3.04 5.81
N ALA A 85 3.31 -3.88 6.80
CA ALA A 85 2.88 -3.63 8.17
C ALA A 85 4.04 -3.80 9.16
N ALA A 86 3.99 -3.05 10.25
CA ALA A 86 5.02 -3.07 11.28
C ALA A 86 4.91 -4.32 12.16
N LYS A 87 5.97 -5.11 12.24
CA LYS A 87 6.06 -6.35 13.03
C LYS A 87 5.94 -6.09 14.53
N ASP A 88 6.46 -4.97 15.01
CA ASP A 88 6.38 -4.54 16.40
C ASP A 88 4.93 -4.33 16.88
N TYR A 89 4.00 -4.06 16.01
CA TYR A 89 2.57 -3.95 16.31
C TYR A 89 1.79 -5.22 15.94
N TRP A 90 1.87 -5.65 14.69
CA TRP A 90 1.09 -6.77 14.16
C TRP A 90 1.62 -8.14 14.56
N GLY A 91 2.91 -8.21 14.95
CA GLY A 91 3.56 -9.44 15.39
C GLY A 91 3.37 -9.78 16.88
N LYS A 92 2.85 -8.84 17.72
CA LYS A 92 2.82 -9.00 19.19
C LYS A 92 1.97 -10.17 19.68
N THR A 93 0.83 -10.40 19.06
CA THR A 93 -0.12 -11.42 19.50
C THR A 93 -0.50 -12.37 18.39
N ALA A 94 -0.89 -13.60 18.73
CA ALA A 94 -1.25 -14.60 17.73
C ALA A 94 -2.45 -14.15 16.87
N TRP A 95 -3.45 -13.51 17.48
CA TRP A 95 -4.62 -13.03 16.75
C TRP A 95 -4.30 -11.89 15.77
N ARG A 96 -3.40 -10.96 16.14
CA ARG A 96 -2.95 -9.90 15.23
C ARG A 96 -2.19 -10.48 14.05
N ARG A 97 -1.30 -11.46 14.29
CA ARG A 97 -0.61 -12.17 13.20
C ARG A 97 -1.59 -12.88 12.28
N TYR A 98 -2.60 -13.53 12.86
CA TYR A 98 -3.64 -14.19 12.09
C TYR A 98 -4.43 -13.19 11.23
N LEU A 99 -4.89 -12.07 11.80
CA LEU A 99 -5.55 -11.01 11.03
C LEU A 99 -4.65 -10.46 9.93
N ALA A 100 -3.40 -10.10 10.23
CA ALA A 100 -2.45 -9.60 9.23
C ALA A 100 -2.28 -10.59 8.07
N SER A 101 -2.18 -11.89 8.38
CA SER A 101 -2.09 -12.93 7.35
C SER A 101 -3.37 -13.08 6.51
N SER A 102 -4.54 -12.75 7.06
CA SER A 102 -5.83 -12.85 6.36
C SER A 102 -6.00 -11.78 5.27
N PHE A 103 -5.33 -10.64 5.39
CA PHE A 103 -5.23 -9.65 4.30
C PHE A 103 -3.84 -9.62 3.64
N ASN A 104 -3.13 -10.75 3.72
CA ASN A 104 -1.83 -10.99 3.06
C ASN A 104 -0.74 -9.97 3.41
N ALA A 105 -0.78 -9.37 4.61
CA ALA A 105 0.19 -8.36 5.02
C ALA A 105 1.60 -8.93 5.17
N MET A 106 2.58 -8.15 4.74
CA MET A 106 4.00 -8.39 4.97
C MET A 106 4.42 -7.68 6.26
N LEU A 107 4.93 -8.45 7.24
CA LEU A 107 5.42 -7.89 8.48
C LEU A 107 6.91 -7.55 8.40
N ILE A 108 7.23 -6.26 8.51
CA ILE A 108 8.61 -5.78 8.48
C ILE A 108 9.05 -5.35 9.88
N ASP A 109 10.22 -5.82 10.29
CA ASP A 109 10.90 -5.34 11.48
C ASP A 109 11.62 -4.02 11.16
N ARG A 110 11.25 -2.96 11.88
CA ARG A 110 11.82 -1.62 11.68
C ARG A 110 13.01 -1.35 12.60
N HIS A 111 13.19 -2.17 13.63
CA HIS A 111 14.21 -1.98 14.67
C HIS A 111 15.41 -2.92 14.52
N ASP A 112 15.21 -4.11 13.97
CA ASP A 112 16.27 -5.09 13.74
C ASP A 112 16.78 -5.01 12.30
N ILE A 113 17.38 -3.87 11.94
CA ILE A 113 18.03 -3.69 10.64
C ILE A 113 19.41 -4.36 10.76
N LYS A 114 19.47 -5.66 10.51
CA LYS A 114 20.75 -6.34 10.34
C LYS A 114 21.46 -5.76 9.12
N VAL A 115 22.78 -5.54 9.26
CA VAL A 115 23.65 -4.88 8.26
C VAL A 115 23.51 -5.45 6.84
N HIS A 116 22.92 -6.63 6.68
CA HIS A 116 22.76 -7.33 5.40
C HIS A 116 21.31 -7.48 4.92
N GLN A 117 20.30 -6.87 5.59
CA GLN A 117 18.90 -6.97 5.17
C GLN A 117 18.18 -5.63 5.28
N SER A 118 18.35 -4.80 4.25
CA SER A 118 17.55 -3.58 4.10
C SER A 118 16.05 -3.93 4.05
N PRO A 119 15.16 -3.16 4.72
CA PRO A 119 13.70 -3.33 4.59
C PRO A 119 13.21 -3.36 3.14
N VAL A 120 13.88 -2.60 2.26
CA VAL A 120 13.58 -2.60 0.82
C VAL A 120 13.92 -3.95 0.18
N ASP A 121 15.07 -4.54 0.53
CA ASP A 121 15.45 -5.85 -0.01
C ASP A 121 14.53 -6.97 0.48
N MET A 122 14.04 -6.86 1.72
CA MET A 122 13.02 -7.77 2.23
C MET A 122 11.71 -7.61 1.44
N MET A 123 11.25 -6.37 1.21
CA MET A 123 10.06 -6.10 0.41
C MET A 123 10.20 -6.70 -0.99
N LEU A 124 11.30 -6.42 -1.69
CA LEU A 124 11.53 -6.89 -3.06
C LEU A 124 11.58 -8.42 -3.16
N ARG A 125 12.19 -9.08 -2.18
CA ARG A 125 12.26 -10.54 -2.12
C ARG A 125 10.88 -11.17 -1.92
N GLU A 126 10.08 -10.59 -1.02
CA GLU A 126 8.76 -11.08 -0.67
C GLU A 126 7.71 -10.86 -1.77
N ILE A 127 7.85 -9.82 -2.58
CA ILE A 127 6.93 -9.57 -3.69
C ILE A 127 7.30 -10.39 -4.93
N GLY A 128 8.59 -10.69 -5.13
CA GLY A 128 9.06 -11.35 -6.34
C GLY A 128 8.52 -10.66 -7.60
N ASP A 129 8.03 -11.45 -8.54
CA ASP A 129 7.42 -10.98 -9.79
C ASP A 129 5.89 -11.11 -9.78
N ILE A 130 5.28 -11.32 -8.58
CA ILE A 130 3.85 -11.61 -8.46
C ILE A 130 3.09 -10.49 -7.74
N TYR A 131 3.61 -10.09 -6.57
CA TYR A 131 2.82 -9.27 -5.66
C TYR A 131 3.09 -7.78 -5.84
N SER A 132 2.01 -7.01 -5.80
CA SER A 132 2.02 -5.57 -5.57
C SER A 132 2.18 -5.25 -4.09
N LEU A 133 2.60 -4.02 -3.77
CA LEU A 133 2.73 -3.53 -2.40
C LEU A 133 1.76 -2.40 -2.10
N ILE A 134 1.35 -2.30 -0.84
CA ILE A 134 0.84 -1.06 -0.24
C ILE A 134 1.88 -0.59 0.77
N VAL A 135 2.40 0.62 0.58
CA VAL A 135 3.41 1.22 1.46
C VAL A 135 2.97 2.59 1.95
N PHE A 136 3.40 2.94 3.15
CA PHE A 136 3.23 4.27 3.73
C PHE A 136 4.61 4.90 3.89
N PRO A 137 5.06 5.73 2.92
CA PRO A 137 6.44 6.19 2.89
C PRO A 137 6.80 7.16 4.03
N GLU A 138 5.84 7.70 4.75
CA GLU A 138 6.06 8.44 6.00
C GLU A 138 6.72 7.57 7.09
N GLY A 139 6.55 6.24 7.02
CA GLY A 139 7.10 5.28 7.97
C GLY A 139 6.48 5.32 9.37
N GLY A 140 5.48 6.13 9.58
CA GLY A 140 4.69 6.27 10.80
C GLY A 140 3.46 7.12 10.54
N ARG A 141 2.51 7.11 11.48
CA ARG A 141 1.30 7.95 11.39
C ARG A 141 1.58 9.34 11.90
N ASN A 142 1.14 10.35 11.16
CA ASN A 142 1.18 11.73 11.62
C ASN A 142 -0.07 12.05 12.45
N SER A 143 0.13 12.64 13.64
CA SER A 143 -0.96 13.00 14.56
C SER A 143 -1.66 14.29 14.16
N ASP A 144 -0.99 15.13 13.38
CA ASP A 144 -1.40 16.51 13.10
C ASP A 144 -2.31 16.61 11.85
N GLY A 145 -2.64 15.47 11.24
CA GLY A 145 -3.46 15.41 10.03
C GLY A 145 -2.74 15.85 8.75
N GLU A 146 -1.53 16.37 8.88
CA GLU A 146 -0.68 16.75 7.74
C GLU A 146 0.18 15.58 7.28
N MET A 147 0.41 15.48 5.97
CA MET A 147 1.28 14.46 5.39
C MET A 147 2.75 14.76 5.70
N GLY A 148 3.41 13.83 6.40
CA GLY A 148 4.81 13.90 6.75
C GLY A 148 5.76 13.79 5.55
N GLU A 149 7.05 13.91 5.83
CA GLU A 149 8.08 13.68 4.80
C GLU A 149 8.20 12.21 4.46
N PHE A 150 8.43 11.93 3.17
CA PHE A 150 8.60 10.57 2.69
C PHE A 150 10.03 10.09 2.95
N LYS A 151 10.15 8.89 3.55
CA LYS A 151 11.43 8.23 3.81
C LYS A 151 12.00 7.59 2.55
N SER A 152 13.29 7.39 2.56
CA SER A 152 14.10 6.90 1.43
C SER A 152 13.67 5.53 0.87
N GLY A 153 12.86 4.77 1.59
CA GLY A 153 12.42 3.43 1.16
C GLY A 153 11.75 3.43 -0.21
N LEU A 154 10.86 4.41 -0.48
CA LEU A 154 10.17 4.53 -1.77
C LEU A 154 11.15 4.78 -2.93
N TYR A 155 12.16 5.64 -2.72
CA TYR A 155 13.20 5.89 -3.71
C TYR A 155 14.00 4.62 -4.04
N TYR A 156 14.40 3.87 -3.01
CA TYR A 156 15.19 2.65 -3.23
C TYR A 156 14.37 1.53 -3.87
N LEU A 157 13.05 1.45 -3.61
CA LEU A 157 12.15 0.57 -4.36
C LEU A 157 12.14 0.93 -5.84
N ALA A 158 11.90 2.19 -6.18
CA ALA A 158 11.90 2.70 -7.55
C ALA A 158 13.25 2.48 -8.25
N LYS A 159 14.36 2.71 -7.53
CA LYS A 159 15.70 2.57 -8.10
C LYS A 159 16.07 1.11 -8.41
N LYS A 160 15.66 0.17 -7.52
CA LYS A 160 15.97 -1.27 -7.69
C LYS A 160 15.03 -1.98 -8.66
N ARG A 161 13.81 -1.49 -8.80
CA ARG A 161 12.80 -2.04 -9.70
C ARG A 161 12.15 -0.89 -10.49
N PRO A 162 12.86 -0.37 -11.51
CA PRO A 162 12.36 0.75 -12.33
C PRO A 162 11.16 0.38 -13.22
N ASP A 163 10.86 -0.90 -13.33
CA ASP A 163 9.72 -1.49 -14.02
C ASP A 163 8.41 -1.41 -13.21
N LEU A 164 8.48 -1.20 -11.90
CA LEU A 164 7.31 -1.12 -11.05
C LEU A 164 6.57 0.20 -11.22
N GLU A 165 5.27 0.12 -11.46
CA GLU A 165 4.39 1.29 -11.41
C GLU A 165 4.19 1.76 -9.96
N LEU A 166 4.58 2.99 -9.67
CA LEU A 166 4.33 3.61 -8.37
C LEU A 166 3.05 4.42 -8.44
N ILE A 167 1.99 3.92 -7.81
CA ILE A 167 0.65 4.54 -7.82
C ILE A 167 0.50 5.43 -6.58
N PRO A 168 0.42 6.76 -6.75
CA PRO A 168 0.11 7.66 -5.64
C PRO A 168 -1.34 7.48 -5.20
N VAL A 169 -1.56 7.43 -3.90
CA VAL A 169 -2.90 7.28 -3.32
C VAL A 169 -3.10 8.32 -2.22
N TYR A 170 -4.20 9.05 -2.29
CA TYR A 170 -4.64 9.92 -1.20
C TYR A 170 -5.86 9.31 -0.52
N MET A 171 -5.77 9.21 0.81
CA MET A 171 -6.87 8.73 1.65
C MET A 171 -7.37 9.87 2.53
N ASP A 172 -8.63 10.23 2.33
CA ASP A 172 -9.30 11.26 3.09
C ASP A 172 -10.23 10.68 4.16
N ASN A 173 -10.28 11.35 5.32
CA ASN A 173 -11.19 11.10 6.43
C ASN A 173 -11.10 9.71 7.13
N LEU A 174 -10.20 8.81 6.78
CA LEU A 174 -10.05 7.52 7.47
C LEU A 174 -9.64 7.67 8.94
N ASN A 175 -8.92 8.74 9.29
CA ASN A 175 -8.58 9.06 10.67
C ASN A 175 -9.81 9.47 11.52
N ARG A 176 -10.86 10.01 10.90
CA ARG A 176 -12.12 10.38 11.56
C ARG A 176 -13.05 9.19 11.74
N VAL A 177 -12.93 8.16 10.90
CA VAL A 177 -13.69 6.90 11.04
C VAL A 177 -13.31 6.17 12.33
N LEU A 178 -12.01 6.16 12.67
CA LEU A 178 -11.52 5.62 13.94
C LEU A 178 -10.45 6.58 14.51
N PRO A 179 -10.86 7.60 15.28
CA PRO A 179 -9.95 8.50 15.94
C PRO A 179 -8.98 7.77 16.87
N ARG A 180 -7.86 8.38 17.16
CA ARG A 180 -6.82 7.80 18.01
C ARG A 180 -7.34 7.66 19.44
N GLY A 181 -7.40 6.41 19.94
CA GLY A 181 -7.91 6.09 21.28
C GLY A 181 -9.36 5.63 21.32
N GLU A 182 -10.11 5.78 20.23
CA GLU A 182 -11.49 5.30 20.11
C GLU A 182 -11.53 3.86 19.62
N VAL A 183 -12.55 3.12 20.07
CA VAL A 183 -12.77 1.71 19.72
C VAL A 183 -13.96 1.56 18.77
N LEU A 184 -14.89 2.52 18.78
CA LEU A 184 -16.08 2.52 17.92
C LEU A 184 -15.84 3.37 16.69
N PRO A 185 -15.92 2.79 15.48
CA PRO A 185 -15.82 3.56 14.25
C PRO A 185 -17.06 4.43 14.06
N VAL A 186 -16.85 5.69 13.74
CA VAL A 186 -17.93 6.60 13.30
C VAL A 186 -18.02 6.47 11.76
N PRO A 187 -19.18 6.10 11.21
CA PRO A 187 -19.36 5.98 9.77
C PRO A 187 -19.29 7.38 9.13
N LEU A 188 -18.12 7.75 8.65
CA LEU A 188 -17.89 8.99 7.89
C LEU A 188 -17.53 8.62 6.46
N LEU A 189 -18.08 9.37 5.52
CA LEU A 189 -17.73 9.21 4.11
C LEU A 189 -16.24 9.46 3.92
N SER A 190 -15.52 8.42 3.56
CA SER A 190 -14.10 8.48 3.24
C SER A 190 -13.90 8.39 1.73
N CYS A 191 -12.83 8.96 1.22
CA CYS A 191 -12.47 8.86 -0.18
C CYS A 191 -11.06 8.31 -0.33
N ILE A 192 -10.87 7.39 -1.27
CA ILE A 192 -9.57 6.85 -1.66
C ILE A 192 -9.36 7.20 -3.12
N THR A 193 -8.48 8.15 -3.39
CA THR A 193 -8.16 8.61 -4.75
C THR A 193 -6.81 8.03 -5.19
N MET A 194 -6.79 7.30 -6.28
CA MET A 194 -5.60 6.72 -6.90
C MET A 194 -5.23 7.53 -8.15
N GLY A 195 -3.98 7.97 -8.25
CA GLY A 195 -3.49 8.80 -9.35
C GLY A 195 -2.72 8.04 -10.41
N SER A 196 -2.27 8.76 -11.43
CA SER A 196 -1.42 8.23 -12.49
C SER A 196 -0.13 7.62 -11.95
N PRO A 197 0.37 6.52 -12.55
CA PRO A 197 1.66 5.95 -12.16
C PRO A 197 2.78 6.97 -12.32
N ILE A 198 3.72 6.97 -11.37
CA ILE A 198 4.98 7.71 -11.46
C ILE A 198 6.16 6.75 -11.45
N TYR A 199 7.26 7.19 -12.03
CA TYR A 199 8.52 6.44 -12.11
C TYR A 199 9.67 7.34 -11.66
N LEU A 200 10.79 6.72 -11.27
CA LEU A 200 12.03 7.45 -11.02
C LEU A 200 12.60 7.94 -12.36
N GLU A 201 12.84 9.24 -12.48
CA GLU A 201 13.39 9.83 -13.69
C GLU A 201 14.92 9.67 -13.76
N LYS A 202 15.45 9.62 -14.97
CA LYS A 202 16.89 9.46 -15.17
C LYS A 202 17.65 10.66 -14.60
N GLY A 203 18.55 10.40 -13.65
CA GLY A 203 19.34 11.45 -13.00
C GLY A 203 18.63 12.18 -11.87
N GLU A 204 17.36 11.83 -11.55
CA GLU A 204 16.62 12.45 -10.47
C GLU A 204 17.26 12.13 -9.12
N SER A 205 17.49 13.14 -8.31
CA SER A 205 18.03 12.95 -6.96
C SER A 205 16.99 12.29 -6.04
N LYS A 206 17.48 11.65 -4.98
CA LYS A 206 16.60 11.07 -3.95
C LYS A 206 15.68 12.12 -3.33
N ALA A 207 16.19 13.30 -3.06
CA ALA A 207 15.40 14.37 -2.44
C ALA A 207 14.30 14.89 -3.37
N ASP A 208 14.63 15.11 -4.65
CA ASP A 208 13.66 15.60 -5.63
C ASP A 208 12.57 14.56 -5.92
N PHE A 209 12.95 13.29 -6.09
CA PHE A 209 11.99 12.20 -6.26
C PHE A 209 11.00 12.11 -5.09
N LEU A 210 11.49 12.09 -3.84
CA LEU A 210 10.62 11.98 -2.66
C LEU A 210 9.71 13.20 -2.50
N LYS A 211 10.21 14.39 -2.80
CA LYS A 211 9.43 15.62 -2.83
C LYS A 211 8.34 15.55 -3.89
N ARG A 212 8.68 15.17 -5.12
CA ARG A 212 7.74 15.00 -6.24
C ARG A 212 6.68 13.94 -5.93
N ALA A 213 7.07 12.78 -5.41
CA ALA A 213 6.15 11.72 -5.01
C ALA A 213 5.16 12.21 -3.94
N ARG A 214 5.64 12.93 -2.91
CA ARG A 214 4.79 13.51 -1.88
C ARG A 214 3.80 14.52 -2.45
N GLU A 215 4.26 15.43 -3.31
CA GLU A 215 3.40 16.43 -3.97
C GLU A 215 2.36 15.78 -4.89
N THR A 216 2.69 14.67 -5.53
CA THR A 216 1.74 13.93 -6.36
C THR A 216 0.59 13.37 -5.51
N VAL A 217 0.87 12.79 -4.34
CA VAL A 217 -0.18 12.36 -3.40
C VAL A 217 -0.99 13.56 -2.89
N ARG A 218 -0.33 14.68 -2.55
CA ARG A 218 -0.99 15.88 -2.05
C ARG A 218 -2.00 16.47 -3.05
N LYS A 219 -1.65 16.52 -4.32
CA LYS A 219 -2.52 17.01 -5.39
C LYS A 219 -3.82 16.19 -5.56
N LEU A 220 -3.82 14.93 -5.15
CA LEU A 220 -5.01 14.09 -5.18
C LEU A 220 -6.04 14.47 -4.10
N LYS A 221 -5.69 15.32 -3.14
CA LYS A 221 -6.61 15.84 -2.11
C LYS A 221 -7.70 16.71 -2.72
N ASP A 222 -7.32 17.52 -3.71
CA ASP A 222 -8.18 18.57 -4.28
C ASP A 222 -8.82 18.16 -5.62
N SER A 223 -8.74 16.87 -5.99
CA SER A 223 -9.16 16.33 -7.29
C SER A 223 -10.47 15.55 -7.26
#